data_ae6594c846853e769e0d9d9bc662ceb4
#
_entry.id   ae6594c846853e769e0d9d9bc662ceb4
#
_cell.length_a   1.000
_cell.length_b   1.000
_cell.length_c   1.000
_cell.angle_alpha   90.00
_cell.angle_beta   90.00
_cell.angle_gamma   90.00
#
_symmetry.space_group_name_H-M   'P 1'
#
loop_
_entity.id
_entity.type
_entity.pdbx_description
1 polymer ?
#
loop_
_entity_poly.entity_id
_entity_poly.type
_entity_poly.pdbx_seq_one_letter_code
_entity_poly.pdbx_strand_id
1 'polypeptide(L)'
;MHWLSNRFFVPFCWCLCILAFAVPRYACGFQFGKELSGISGKVYDEQTQQILSRVEVTLHGAGGMMQAQLVTNESGRFNFGNLSRGDYQIEVRMNGYQPYSIAVNVGGGDSQGMMIYLKRLPSTLETPSGSTVSSHELSMPTKARDLVYSGKQKVYYGKNLDGGLKDFQNAVVIAPDYYEAYYQIGMTYLELAKRDDAEINFRKSMELSKNTYGEPVIGMGTILLDKADNAGGEKMIRRGLELSPNFWLGHYELGRACLAESHLADAQKAGEEARSLMPNASIVYRLLANIHMREKDYPALLGDIDAYLKIDPTSPAVAQAREMRAEVIQKIRNEKVVSENGTPK
;
A
#
# COMPACT_ATOMS: atom_id res chain seq x y z
N MET A 1 43.61 55.58 -5.71
CA MET A 1 44.88 55.21 -6.36
C MET A 1 44.52 54.25 -7.48
N HIS A 2 44.34 54.78 -8.66
CA HIS A 2 45.24 54.71 -9.83
C HIS A 2 45.25 53.30 -10.44
N TRP A 3 45.06 53.04 -11.69
CA TRP A 3 44.98 53.75 -12.97
C TRP A 3 44.61 52.70 -14.03
N LEU A 4 43.65 52.97 -14.93
CA LEU A 4 43.74 53.34 -16.38
C LEU A 4 44.32 52.23 -17.27
N SER A 5 43.57 51.81 -18.22
CA SER A 5 43.12 52.25 -19.56
C SER A 5 44.01 51.69 -20.69
N ASN A 6 43.39 51.25 -21.76
CA ASN A 6 43.38 51.70 -23.15
C ASN A 6 43.04 50.50 -24.10
N ARG A 7 41.98 50.54 -24.86
CA ARG A 7 41.68 51.13 -26.19
C ARG A 7 42.80 51.03 -27.22
N PHE A 8 42.52 50.42 -28.36
CA PHE A 8 42.73 50.88 -29.78
C PHE A 8 42.32 49.74 -30.71
N PHE A 9 41.26 49.91 -31.54
CA PHE A 9 41.14 50.45 -32.92
C PHE A 9 41.53 49.52 -34.04
N VAL A 10 40.59 49.38 -34.98
CA VAL A 10 40.48 48.76 -36.30
C VAL A 10 41.45 49.42 -37.28
N PRO A 11 41.84 48.86 -38.44
CA PRO A 11 40.97 49.02 -39.64
C PRO A 11 40.96 47.87 -40.68
N PHE A 12 39.82 47.82 -41.33
CA PHE A 12 39.54 47.57 -42.75
C PHE A 12 40.70 47.29 -43.71
N CYS A 13 40.60 46.25 -44.53
CA CYS A 13 41.01 46.29 -45.91
C CYS A 13 40.26 45.29 -46.80
N TRP A 14 39.64 45.80 -47.79
CA TRP A 14 38.99 45.15 -48.94
C TRP A 14 40.07 44.50 -49.84
N CYS A 15 39.78 43.31 -50.35
CA CYS A 15 40.23 42.92 -51.69
C CYS A 15 39.27 41.87 -52.29
N LEU A 16 38.58 42.30 -53.33
CA LEU A 16 37.90 41.48 -54.32
C LEU A 16 38.92 40.62 -55.07
N CYS A 17 38.62 39.31 -55.22
CA CYS A 17 39.06 38.56 -56.40
C CYS A 17 37.98 37.52 -56.74
N ILE A 18 37.33 37.77 -57.87
CA ILE A 18 36.47 36.84 -58.62
C ILE A 18 37.37 35.81 -59.30
N LEU A 19 37.14 34.54 -59.08
CA LEU A 19 37.42 33.48 -60.07
C LEU A 19 36.48 32.30 -59.88
N ALA A 20 35.86 31.94 -61.02
CA ALA A 20 34.82 30.97 -61.21
C ALA A 20 35.31 29.52 -61.20
N PHE A 21 34.36 28.62 -61.17
CA PHE A 21 34.34 27.19 -61.54
C PHE A 21 34.85 26.19 -60.50
N ALA A 22 33.87 25.53 -59.86
CA ALA A 22 33.55 24.10 -60.03
C ALA A 22 32.49 23.72 -59.03
N VAL A 23 31.30 23.41 -59.53
CA VAL A 23 30.20 22.85 -58.71
C VAL A 23 30.43 21.34 -58.60
N PRO A 24 30.79 20.80 -57.41
CA PRO A 24 30.55 19.38 -57.18
C PRO A 24 29.06 19.22 -56.86
N ARG A 25 28.36 18.45 -57.69
CA ARG A 25 27.05 17.88 -57.37
C ARG A 25 27.21 17.05 -56.09
N TYR A 26 27.00 17.64 -54.95
CA TYR A 26 26.70 16.88 -53.78
C TYR A 26 25.27 16.35 -53.97
N ALA A 27 25.21 15.01 -54.10
CA ALA A 27 23.97 14.27 -53.95
C ALA A 27 23.39 14.67 -52.59
N CYS A 28 22.29 15.34 -52.60
CA CYS A 28 21.45 15.57 -51.43
C CYS A 28 20.98 14.18 -50.98
N GLY A 29 21.74 13.51 -50.14
CA GLY A 29 21.26 12.38 -49.42
C GLY A 29 20.13 12.93 -48.55
N PHE A 30 18.90 12.62 -48.92
CA PHE A 30 17.75 12.72 -48.02
C PHE A 30 18.13 11.87 -46.80
N GLN A 31 18.68 12.46 -45.74
CA GLN A 31 18.54 11.90 -44.44
C GLN A 31 17.06 11.87 -44.15
N PHE A 32 16.47 10.68 -44.26
CA PHE A 32 15.18 10.41 -43.67
C PHE A 32 15.28 10.84 -42.22
N GLY A 33 14.71 11.99 -41.90
CA GLY A 33 14.55 12.41 -40.53
C GLY A 33 13.88 11.26 -39.78
N LYS A 34 14.52 10.79 -38.70
CA LYS A 34 13.92 9.81 -37.80
C LYS A 34 12.54 10.38 -37.48
N GLU A 35 11.47 9.77 -37.99
CA GLU A 35 10.13 10.11 -37.55
C GLU A 35 10.08 9.84 -36.06
N LEU A 36 10.10 10.91 -35.30
CA LEU A 36 9.95 10.88 -33.85
C LEU A 36 8.44 10.77 -33.59
N SER A 37 8.04 9.70 -33.04
CA SER A 37 6.67 9.46 -32.57
C SER A 37 6.66 9.52 -31.03
N GLY A 38 5.49 9.40 -30.47
CA GLY A 38 5.33 9.49 -29.02
C GLY A 38 4.34 8.45 -28.51
N ILE A 39 4.34 8.26 -27.21
CA ILE A 39 3.36 7.45 -26.50
C ILE A 39 2.53 8.38 -25.64
N SER A 40 1.20 8.38 -25.82
CA SER A 40 0.29 9.20 -25.04
C SER A 40 -0.96 8.46 -24.64
N GLY A 41 -1.54 8.86 -23.53
CA GLY A 41 -2.76 8.20 -23.04
C GLY A 41 -3.40 8.90 -21.87
N LYS A 42 -4.42 8.24 -21.32
CA LYS A 42 -5.13 8.62 -20.11
C LYS A 42 -5.25 7.42 -19.17
N VAL A 43 -5.25 7.70 -17.88
CA VAL A 43 -5.41 6.70 -16.84
C VAL A 43 -6.76 6.85 -16.16
N TYR A 44 -7.44 5.72 -15.97
CA TYR A 44 -8.78 5.61 -15.39
C TYR A 44 -8.79 4.58 -14.26
N ASP A 45 -9.72 4.73 -13.34
CA ASP A 45 -10.13 3.69 -12.41
C ASP A 45 -10.99 2.65 -13.15
N GLU A 46 -10.66 1.37 -13.03
CA GLU A 46 -11.37 0.29 -13.75
C GLU A 46 -12.83 0.17 -13.30
N GLN A 47 -13.13 0.37 -12.02
CA GLN A 47 -14.48 0.18 -11.47
C GLN A 47 -15.37 1.39 -11.67
N THR A 48 -14.85 2.59 -11.38
CA THR A 48 -15.65 3.82 -11.40
C THR A 48 -15.59 4.55 -12.73
N GLN A 49 -14.69 4.15 -13.63
CA GLN A 49 -14.42 4.81 -14.93
C GLN A 49 -14.00 6.29 -14.77
N GLN A 50 -13.64 6.70 -13.55
CA GLN A 50 -13.16 8.05 -13.27
C GLN A 50 -11.72 8.24 -13.71
N ILE A 51 -11.40 9.46 -14.12
CA ILE A 51 -10.04 9.85 -14.48
C ILE A 51 -9.16 9.87 -13.23
N LEU A 52 -7.98 9.26 -13.33
CA LEU A 52 -6.97 9.28 -12.29
C LEU A 52 -5.87 10.29 -12.63
N SER A 53 -5.76 11.33 -11.81
CA SER A 53 -4.68 12.32 -11.88
C SER A 53 -3.53 11.96 -10.94
N ARG A 54 -2.35 12.56 -11.17
CA ARG A 54 -1.15 12.35 -10.35
C ARG A 54 -0.70 10.88 -10.27
N VAL A 55 -0.94 10.13 -11.35
CA VAL A 55 -0.47 8.75 -11.51
C VAL A 55 0.95 8.77 -12.04
N GLU A 56 1.82 8.03 -11.43
CA GLU A 56 3.20 7.85 -11.89
C GLU A 56 3.23 6.93 -13.11
N VAL A 57 3.84 7.40 -14.19
CA VAL A 57 3.99 6.65 -15.45
C VAL A 57 5.47 6.63 -15.80
N THR A 58 6.05 5.43 -15.86
CA THR A 58 7.46 5.19 -16.17
C THR A 58 7.57 4.51 -17.53
N LEU A 59 8.47 5.02 -18.35
CA LEU A 59 8.82 4.46 -19.65
C LEU A 59 10.14 3.72 -19.58
N HIS A 60 10.13 2.46 -19.96
CA HIS A 60 11.31 1.61 -20.11
C HIS A 60 11.57 1.33 -21.59
N GLY A 61 12.84 1.42 -22.01
CA GLY A 61 13.28 1.08 -23.35
C GLY A 61 13.66 -0.39 -23.49
N ALA A 62 14.22 -0.73 -24.64
CA ALA A 62 14.76 -2.07 -24.91
C ALA A 62 15.78 -2.47 -23.82
N GLY A 63 15.57 -3.66 -23.22
CA GLY A 63 16.41 -4.15 -22.11
C GLY A 63 15.94 -3.72 -20.71
N GLY A 64 14.76 -3.09 -20.56
CA GLY A 64 14.17 -2.77 -19.27
C GLY A 64 14.75 -1.55 -18.56
N MET A 65 15.64 -0.80 -19.21
CA MET A 65 16.19 0.42 -18.62
C MET A 65 15.17 1.55 -18.64
N MET A 66 14.99 2.22 -17.50
CA MET A 66 14.14 3.40 -17.37
C MET A 66 14.69 4.53 -18.27
N GLN A 67 13.84 5.04 -19.17
CA GLN A 67 14.18 6.14 -20.08
C GLN A 67 13.54 7.45 -19.66
N ALA A 68 12.33 7.42 -19.15
CA ALA A 68 11.60 8.60 -18.71
C ALA A 68 10.56 8.26 -17.65
N GLN A 69 10.24 9.23 -16.82
CA GLN A 69 9.19 9.14 -15.82
C GLN A 69 8.43 10.46 -15.77
N LEU A 70 7.13 10.39 -15.61
CA LEU A 70 6.26 11.55 -15.46
C LEU A 70 5.06 11.21 -14.57
N VAL A 71 4.32 12.24 -14.21
CA VAL A 71 3.08 12.12 -13.46
C VAL A 71 1.95 12.66 -14.31
N THR A 72 0.80 11.95 -14.35
CA THR A 72 -0.36 12.41 -15.12
C THR A 72 -0.87 13.76 -14.60
N ASN A 73 -1.35 14.59 -15.53
CA ASN A 73 -1.95 15.88 -15.18
C ASN A 73 -3.37 15.71 -14.57
N GLU A 74 -4.03 16.81 -14.25
CA GLU A 74 -5.38 16.81 -13.66
C GLU A 74 -6.44 16.14 -14.54
N SER A 75 -6.22 16.07 -15.86
CA SER A 75 -7.06 15.34 -16.81
C SER A 75 -6.64 13.89 -17.02
N GLY A 76 -5.78 13.34 -16.13
CA GLY A 76 -5.27 11.98 -16.20
C GLY A 76 -4.39 11.68 -17.40
N ARG A 77 -3.90 12.69 -18.13
CA ARG A 77 -3.13 12.51 -19.36
C ARG A 77 -1.64 12.39 -19.07
N PHE A 78 -0.99 11.52 -19.86
CA PHE A 78 0.46 11.43 -19.98
C PHE A 78 0.89 11.52 -21.44
N ASN A 79 2.13 11.97 -21.69
CA ASN A 79 2.70 12.05 -23.02
C ASN A 79 4.23 11.96 -22.97
N PHE A 80 4.78 10.94 -23.61
CA PHE A 80 6.21 10.78 -23.89
C PHE A 80 6.44 11.09 -25.36
N GLY A 81 6.98 12.27 -25.65
CA GLY A 81 7.32 12.70 -27.00
C GLY A 81 8.73 12.29 -27.42
N ASN A 82 9.02 12.46 -28.72
CA ASN A 82 10.37 12.31 -29.28
C ASN A 82 11.00 10.91 -29.12
N LEU A 83 10.17 9.87 -29.17
CA LEU A 83 10.64 8.49 -29.10
C LEU A 83 11.09 7.95 -30.46
N SER A 84 12.13 7.16 -30.47
CA SER A 84 12.55 6.40 -31.65
C SER A 84 11.58 5.24 -31.90
N ARG A 85 11.46 4.78 -33.13
CA ARG A 85 10.74 3.53 -33.42
C ARG A 85 11.37 2.37 -32.64
N GLY A 86 10.53 1.54 -32.05
CA GLY A 86 10.97 0.39 -31.26
C GLY A 86 9.96 -0.03 -30.20
N ASP A 87 10.35 -1.04 -29.43
CA ASP A 87 9.55 -1.61 -28.37
C ASP A 87 9.89 -0.92 -27.04
N TYR A 88 8.84 -0.56 -26.33
CA TYR A 88 8.88 0.09 -25.03
C TYR A 88 7.97 -0.64 -24.05
N GLN A 89 8.22 -0.47 -22.77
CA GLN A 89 7.34 -0.93 -21.71
C GLN A 89 6.91 0.29 -20.89
N ILE A 90 5.61 0.47 -20.73
CA ILE A 90 5.04 1.46 -19.83
C ILE A 90 4.69 0.77 -18.53
N GLU A 91 5.17 1.29 -17.43
CA GLU A 91 4.75 0.92 -16.10
C GLU A 91 3.97 2.06 -15.47
N VAL A 92 2.80 1.76 -14.95
CA VAL A 92 1.90 2.73 -14.32
C VAL A 92 1.69 2.35 -12.87
N ARG A 93 2.01 3.26 -11.97
CA ARG A 93 1.90 3.07 -10.53
C ARG A 93 1.08 4.18 -9.90
N MET A 94 0.16 3.79 -9.05
CA MET A 94 -0.59 4.69 -8.18
C MET A 94 -0.85 3.99 -6.86
N ASN A 95 -0.71 4.73 -5.77
CA ASN A 95 -1.03 4.19 -4.45
C ASN A 95 -2.50 3.74 -4.38
N GLY A 96 -2.74 2.53 -3.85
CA GLY A 96 -4.08 1.95 -3.78
C GLY A 96 -4.51 1.21 -5.05
N TYR A 97 -3.63 1.09 -6.06
CA TYR A 97 -3.90 0.36 -7.30
C TYR A 97 -2.83 -0.68 -7.59
N GLN A 98 -3.22 -1.75 -8.28
CA GLN A 98 -2.27 -2.74 -8.76
C GLN A 98 -1.34 -2.09 -9.78
N PRO A 99 -0.01 -2.30 -9.69
CA PRO A 99 0.89 -1.86 -10.75
C PRO A 99 0.47 -2.45 -12.09
N TYR A 100 0.38 -1.60 -13.10
CA TYR A 100 0.02 -2.02 -14.44
C TYR A 100 1.21 -1.86 -15.36
N SER A 101 1.43 -2.84 -16.22
CA SER A 101 2.52 -2.80 -17.19
C SER A 101 2.06 -3.27 -18.54
N ILE A 102 2.44 -2.55 -19.59
CA ILE A 102 2.08 -2.86 -20.98
C ILE A 102 3.26 -2.61 -21.92
N ALA A 103 3.49 -3.54 -22.84
CA ALA A 103 4.44 -3.35 -23.94
C ALA A 103 3.78 -2.52 -25.06
N VAL A 104 4.49 -1.55 -25.58
CA VAL A 104 4.02 -0.63 -26.64
C VAL A 104 5.07 -0.53 -27.72
N ASN A 105 4.67 -0.75 -28.97
CA ASN A 105 5.54 -0.56 -30.14
C ASN A 105 5.34 0.83 -30.73
N VAL A 106 6.37 1.65 -30.74
CA VAL A 106 6.38 2.95 -31.37
C VAL A 106 6.71 2.81 -32.86
N GLY A 107 5.74 3.08 -33.69
CA GLY A 107 5.83 2.92 -35.16
C GLY A 107 4.76 2.02 -35.76
N GLY A 108 3.93 1.35 -34.92
CA GLY A 108 2.85 0.46 -35.32
C GLY A 108 1.42 1.04 -35.24
N GLY A 109 1.25 2.28 -34.81
CA GLY A 109 -0.07 2.94 -34.74
C GLY A 109 -0.75 2.99 -33.37
N ASP A 110 -0.45 2.07 -32.47
CA ASP A 110 -1.16 1.92 -31.18
C ASP A 110 -0.55 2.71 -30.01
N SER A 111 0.38 3.60 -30.28
CA SER A 111 1.11 4.33 -29.25
C SER A 111 0.46 5.64 -28.80
N GLN A 112 -0.64 6.06 -29.44
CA GLN A 112 -1.31 7.32 -29.10
C GLN A 112 -2.77 7.13 -28.67
N GLY A 113 -3.18 7.90 -27.67
CA GLY A 113 -4.56 7.87 -27.19
C GLY A 113 -4.89 6.64 -26.34
N MET A 114 -3.91 5.98 -25.77
CA MET A 114 -4.09 4.80 -24.93
C MET A 114 -5.01 5.08 -23.75
N MET A 115 -5.89 4.15 -23.44
CA MET A 115 -6.69 4.15 -22.22
C MET A 115 -6.17 3.06 -21.30
N ILE A 116 -5.63 3.46 -20.15
CA ILE A 116 -5.11 2.55 -19.13
C ILE A 116 -6.07 2.53 -17.96
N TYR A 117 -6.57 1.35 -17.64
CA TYR A 117 -7.48 1.12 -16.53
C TYR A 117 -6.69 0.48 -15.38
N LEU A 118 -6.58 1.20 -14.27
CA LEU A 118 -5.96 0.67 -13.08
C LEU A 118 -7.00 -0.05 -12.23
N LYS A 119 -6.69 -1.27 -11.87
CA LYS A 119 -7.46 -2.04 -10.92
C LYS A 119 -7.04 -1.64 -9.52
N ARG A 120 -7.99 -1.24 -8.69
CA ARG A 120 -7.71 -1.01 -7.28
C ARG A 120 -7.09 -2.28 -6.70
N LEU A 121 -6.04 -2.11 -5.90
CA LEU A 121 -5.64 -3.20 -5.03
C LEU A 121 -6.88 -3.59 -4.25
N PRO A 122 -7.21 -4.89 -4.11
CA PRO A 122 -8.17 -5.28 -3.09
C PRO A 122 -7.64 -4.64 -1.82
N SER A 123 -8.38 -3.68 -1.30
CA SER A 123 -8.00 -3.03 -0.07
C SER A 123 -8.06 -4.15 0.97
N THR A 124 -6.89 -4.61 1.39
CA THR A 124 -6.78 -5.42 2.61
C THR A 124 -7.25 -4.62 3.81
N LEU A 125 -7.62 -3.38 3.54
CA LEU A 125 -8.31 -2.41 4.38
C LEU A 125 -9.49 -1.78 3.61
N GLU A 126 -10.07 -2.45 2.60
CA GLU A 126 -11.48 -2.26 2.38
C GLU A 126 -12.10 -2.60 3.72
N THR A 127 -12.41 -1.53 4.42
CA THR A 127 -13.38 -1.61 5.47
C THR A 127 -14.48 -2.51 4.93
N PRO A 128 -14.77 -3.65 5.57
CA PRO A 128 -15.81 -4.55 5.10
C PRO A 128 -17.03 -3.72 4.79
N SER A 129 -17.86 -4.15 3.86
CA SER A 129 -19.16 -3.53 3.55
C SER A 129 -19.85 -3.16 4.87
N GLY A 130 -19.72 -1.91 5.31
CA GLY A 130 -20.24 -1.46 6.61
C GLY A 130 -19.34 -0.53 7.41
N SER A 131 -18.06 -0.30 7.09
CA SER A 131 -17.35 0.79 7.73
C SER A 131 -17.79 2.10 7.09
N THR A 132 -18.78 2.67 7.69
CA THR A 132 -19.21 4.04 7.50
C THR A 132 -18.04 4.94 7.88
N VAL A 133 -17.52 5.73 6.90
CA VAL A 133 -16.72 6.92 7.21
C VAL A 133 -17.51 7.70 8.24
N SER A 134 -16.91 8.01 9.38
CA SER A 134 -17.64 8.69 10.43
C SER A 134 -18.13 10.06 9.93
N SER A 135 -19.28 10.50 10.40
CA SER A 135 -19.77 11.85 10.08
C SER A 135 -18.78 12.91 10.53
N HIS A 136 -18.03 12.63 11.58
CA HIS A 136 -16.95 13.48 12.07
C HIS A 136 -15.79 13.55 11.05
N GLU A 137 -15.28 12.43 10.55
CA GLU A 137 -14.24 12.42 9.52
C GLU A 137 -14.67 13.20 8.27
N LEU A 138 -15.93 13.08 7.85
CA LEU A 138 -16.47 13.83 6.71
C LEU A 138 -16.53 15.35 6.98
N SER A 139 -16.65 15.77 8.23
CA SER A 139 -16.67 17.18 8.63
C SER A 139 -15.28 17.81 8.65
N MET A 140 -14.20 17.02 8.64
CA MET A 140 -12.83 17.51 8.67
C MET A 140 -12.44 18.21 7.36
N PRO A 141 -11.54 19.21 7.42
CA PRO A 141 -11.03 19.87 6.23
C PRO A 141 -10.46 18.88 5.22
N THR A 142 -10.75 19.05 3.93
CA THR A 142 -10.31 18.12 2.86
C THR A 142 -8.81 17.86 2.92
N LYS A 143 -8.01 18.92 3.12
CA LYS A 143 -6.56 18.79 3.22
C LYS A 143 -6.12 17.88 4.38
N ALA A 144 -6.81 17.94 5.53
CA ALA A 144 -6.50 17.05 6.66
C ALA A 144 -6.88 15.60 6.35
N ARG A 145 -8.02 15.38 5.70
CA ARG A 145 -8.45 14.05 5.24
C ARG A 145 -7.50 13.46 4.22
N ASP A 146 -7.04 14.26 3.24
CA ASP A 146 -6.06 13.84 2.24
C ASP A 146 -4.74 13.40 2.88
N LEU A 147 -4.29 14.12 3.92
CA LEU A 147 -3.10 13.75 4.69
C LEU A 147 -3.31 12.44 5.46
N VAL A 148 -4.48 12.24 6.09
CA VAL A 148 -4.78 10.97 6.76
C VAL A 148 -4.81 9.83 5.75
N TYR A 149 -5.43 10.03 4.59
CA TYR A 149 -5.43 9.05 3.52
C TYR A 149 -4.00 8.72 3.03
N SER A 150 -3.18 9.75 2.74
CA SER A 150 -1.79 9.59 2.35
C SER A 150 -0.97 8.86 3.41
N GLY A 151 -1.17 9.20 4.68
CA GLY A 151 -0.52 8.55 5.81
C GLY A 151 -0.87 7.06 5.89
N LYS A 152 -2.15 6.71 5.78
CA LYS A 152 -2.61 5.30 5.72
C LYS A 152 -1.95 4.55 4.56
N GLN A 153 -1.87 5.14 3.37
CA GLN A 153 -1.20 4.54 2.23
C GLN A 153 0.29 4.25 2.51
N LYS A 154 1.00 5.20 3.11
CA LYS A 154 2.42 5.05 3.45
C LYS A 154 2.64 3.96 4.51
N VAL A 155 1.84 3.94 5.58
CA VAL A 155 1.99 2.98 6.67
C VAL A 155 1.64 1.57 6.21
N TYR A 156 0.44 1.38 5.67
CA TYR A 156 -0.11 0.05 5.46
C TYR A 156 0.37 -0.62 4.16
N TYR A 157 0.61 0.16 3.10
CA TYR A 157 1.05 -0.38 1.81
C TYR A 157 2.52 -0.09 1.51
N GLY A 158 2.99 1.11 1.86
CA GLY A 158 4.37 1.53 1.59
C GLY A 158 5.38 1.09 2.64
N LYS A 159 4.93 0.55 3.78
CA LYS A 159 5.77 0.23 4.96
C LYS A 159 6.67 1.39 5.39
N ASN A 160 6.24 2.62 5.09
CA ASN A 160 6.93 3.87 5.42
C ASN A 160 6.26 4.49 6.65
N LEU A 161 6.60 3.97 7.83
CA LEU A 161 6.01 4.41 9.10
C LEU A 161 6.29 5.88 9.40
N ASP A 162 7.53 6.33 9.20
CA ASP A 162 7.90 7.73 9.46
C ASP A 162 7.19 8.71 8.54
N GLY A 163 7.09 8.36 7.24
CA GLY A 163 6.37 9.18 6.26
C GLY A 163 4.88 9.27 6.56
N GLY A 164 4.27 8.16 6.98
CA GLY A 164 2.87 8.13 7.38
C GLY A 164 2.61 8.90 8.68
N LEU A 165 3.48 8.70 9.68
CA LEU A 165 3.41 9.44 10.94
C LEU A 165 3.45 10.96 10.72
N LYS A 166 4.35 11.43 9.85
CA LYS A 166 4.45 12.84 9.48
C LYS A 166 3.15 13.37 8.84
N ASP A 167 2.54 12.59 7.97
CA ASP A 167 1.28 12.99 7.35
C ASP A 167 0.15 13.10 8.38
N PHE A 168 0.03 12.12 9.29
CA PHE A 168 -0.96 12.16 10.37
C PHE A 168 -0.73 13.35 11.32
N GLN A 169 0.53 13.64 11.68
CA GLN A 169 0.88 14.80 12.48
C GLN A 169 0.51 16.12 11.77
N ASN A 170 0.75 16.23 10.47
CA ASN A 170 0.33 17.38 9.70
C ASN A 170 -1.21 17.51 9.63
N ALA A 171 -1.93 16.39 9.58
CA ALA A 171 -3.39 16.40 9.60
C ALA A 171 -3.94 16.99 10.90
N VAL A 172 -3.40 16.60 12.07
CA VAL A 172 -3.85 17.14 13.36
C VAL A 172 -3.40 18.58 13.62
N VAL A 173 -2.38 19.07 12.92
CA VAL A 173 -2.03 20.50 12.91
C VAL A 173 -3.12 21.31 12.19
N ILE A 174 -3.68 20.79 11.10
CA ILE A 174 -4.76 21.43 10.33
C ILE A 174 -6.11 21.30 11.03
N ALA A 175 -6.39 20.15 11.63
CA ALA A 175 -7.62 19.81 12.33
C ALA A 175 -7.29 19.20 13.70
N PRO A 176 -7.11 20.05 14.74
CA PRO A 176 -6.69 19.60 16.08
C PRO A 176 -7.71 18.71 16.81
N ASP A 177 -8.95 18.67 16.34
CA ASP A 177 -10.03 17.84 16.84
C ASP A 177 -10.21 16.51 16.07
N TYR A 178 -9.36 16.24 15.07
CA TYR A 178 -9.43 15.02 14.24
C TYR A 178 -8.99 13.79 15.03
N TYR A 179 -9.87 13.25 15.88
CA TYR A 179 -9.55 12.16 16.79
C TYR A 179 -9.18 10.85 16.07
N GLU A 180 -9.71 10.59 14.88
CA GLU A 180 -9.31 9.42 14.07
C GLU A 180 -7.84 9.53 13.61
N ALA A 181 -7.35 10.75 13.36
CA ALA A 181 -5.94 10.95 13.02
C ALA A 181 -5.03 10.68 14.23
N TYR A 182 -5.42 11.10 15.44
CA TYR A 182 -4.69 10.75 16.66
C TYR A 182 -4.66 9.23 16.90
N TYR A 183 -5.75 8.53 16.60
CA TYR A 183 -5.75 7.07 16.64
C TYR A 183 -4.70 6.48 15.66
N GLN A 184 -4.63 6.98 14.42
CA GLN A 184 -3.63 6.52 13.44
C GLN A 184 -2.19 6.82 13.88
N ILE A 185 -1.95 7.96 14.53
CA ILE A 185 -0.65 8.28 15.14
C ILE A 185 -0.32 7.24 16.21
N GLY A 186 -1.26 6.94 17.10
CA GLY A 186 -1.09 5.94 18.15
C GLY A 186 -0.75 4.55 17.60
N MET A 187 -1.50 4.09 16.57
CA MET A 187 -1.23 2.82 15.89
C MET A 187 0.16 2.79 15.25
N THR A 188 0.56 3.89 14.60
CA THR A 188 1.89 3.97 13.98
C THR A 188 3.00 3.92 15.03
N TYR A 189 2.80 4.53 16.19
CA TYR A 189 3.75 4.41 17.31
C TYR A 189 3.80 3.00 17.89
N LEU A 190 2.69 2.25 17.92
CA LEU A 190 2.73 0.82 18.30
C LEU A 190 3.61 0.02 17.33
N GLU A 191 3.46 0.22 16.03
CA GLU A 191 4.30 -0.43 15.02
C GLU A 191 5.79 -0.06 15.18
N LEU A 192 6.08 1.15 15.63
CA LEU A 192 7.44 1.61 15.97
C LEU A 192 7.91 1.14 17.36
N ALA A 193 7.14 0.31 18.07
CA ALA A 193 7.38 -0.14 19.45
C ALA A 193 7.51 1.01 20.48
N LYS A 194 6.98 2.20 20.17
CA LYS A 194 6.95 3.39 21.03
C LYS A 194 5.64 3.46 21.82
N ARG A 195 5.51 2.58 22.81
CA ARG A 195 4.25 2.35 23.53
C ARG A 195 3.75 3.57 24.30
N ASP A 196 4.64 4.35 24.91
CA ASP A 196 4.25 5.54 25.67
C ASP A 196 3.70 6.64 24.75
N ASP A 197 4.33 6.85 23.59
CA ASP A 197 3.84 7.78 22.58
C ASP A 197 2.48 7.32 22.01
N ALA A 198 2.30 6.02 21.82
CA ALA A 198 1.03 5.45 21.39
C ALA A 198 -0.08 5.71 22.42
N GLU A 199 0.20 5.46 23.70
CA GLU A 199 -0.73 5.69 24.81
C GLU A 199 -1.19 7.14 24.88
N ILE A 200 -0.27 8.10 24.74
CA ILE A 200 -0.58 9.54 24.73
C ILE A 200 -1.58 9.87 23.62
N ASN A 201 -1.36 9.35 22.42
CA ASN A 201 -2.20 9.65 21.26
C ASN A 201 -3.55 8.92 21.33
N PHE A 202 -3.62 7.69 21.85
CA PHE A 202 -4.90 7.03 22.11
C PHE A 202 -5.72 7.79 23.15
N ARG A 203 -5.11 8.24 24.26
CA ARG A 203 -5.79 9.07 25.27
C ARG A 203 -6.33 10.36 24.65
N LYS A 204 -5.55 11.01 23.78
CA LYS A 204 -5.99 12.23 23.09
C LYS A 204 -7.17 11.94 22.15
N SER A 205 -7.13 10.85 21.42
CA SER A 205 -8.26 10.40 20.57
C SER A 205 -9.52 10.12 21.40
N MET A 206 -9.39 9.44 22.54
CA MET A 206 -10.50 9.18 23.46
C MET A 206 -11.09 10.45 24.05
N GLU A 207 -10.26 11.38 24.48
CA GLU A 207 -10.67 12.70 25.00
C GLU A 207 -11.50 13.47 23.97
N LEU A 208 -10.98 13.65 22.77
CA LEU A 208 -11.60 14.40 21.69
C LEU A 208 -12.91 13.76 21.21
N SER A 209 -12.96 12.43 21.13
CA SER A 209 -14.18 11.70 20.80
C SER A 209 -15.17 11.57 21.96
N LYS A 210 -14.84 12.13 23.15
CA LYS A 210 -15.65 11.97 24.37
C LYS A 210 -15.94 10.50 24.71
N ASN A 211 -14.97 9.62 24.45
CA ASN A 211 -15.05 8.17 24.63
C ASN A 211 -16.18 7.49 23.83
N THR A 212 -16.56 8.03 22.66
CA THR A 212 -17.55 7.41 21.76
C THR A 212 -16.89 6.62 20.62
N TYR A 213 -15.58 6.73 20.45
CA TYR A 213 -14.78 6.04 19.44
C TYR A 213 -14.06 4.85 20.07
N GLY A 214 -14.34 3.64 19.62
CA GLY A 214 -13.91 2.40 20.27
C GLY A 214 -12.46 2.00 19.97
N GLU A 215 -11.95 2.34 18.78
CA GLU A 215 -10.65 1.91 18.30
C GLU A 215 -9.48 2.33 19.21
N PRO A 216 -9.38 3.57 19.72
CA PRO A 216 -8.31 3.93 20.65
C PRO A 216 -8.44 3.22 22.01
N VAL A 217 -9.67 2.86 22.43
CA VAL A 217 -9.88 2.03 23.64
C VAL A 217 -9.29 0.62 23.42
N ILE A 218 -9.49 0.05 22.24
CA ILE A 218 -8.88 -1.22 21.84
C ILE A 218 -7.36 -1.09 21.79
N GLY A 219 -6.82 0.00 21.20
CA GLY A 219 -5.39 0.28 21.19
C GLY A 219 -4.77 0.34 22.60
N MET A 220 -5.47 0.92 23.57
CA MET A 220 -5.07 0.88 24.99
C MET A 220 -5.04 -0.55 25.52
N GLY A 221 -6.03 -1.37 25.18
CA GLY A 221 -6.06 -2.79 25.52
C GLY A 221 -4.87 -3.55 24.92
N THR A 222 -4.52 -3.28 23.67
CA THR A 222 -3.34 -3.86 23.00
C THR A 222 -2.04 -3.52 23.76
N ILE A 223 -1.90 -2.28 24.26
CA ILE A 223 -0.74 -1.89 25.11
C ILE A 223 -0.69 -2.73 26.39
N LEU A 224 -1.84 -2.99 27.02
CA LEU A 224 -1.90 -3.83 28.22
C LEU A 224 -1.50 -5.28 27.92
N LEU A 225 -1.97 -5.86 26.80
CA LEU A 225 -1.53 -7.18 26.35
C LEU A 225 -0.02 -7.25 26.14
N ASP A 226 0.56 -6.24 25.54
CA ASP A 226 2.00 -6.15 25.31
C ASP A 226 2.81 -6.02 26.63
N LYS A 227 2.16 -5.51 27.71
CA LYS A 227 2.70 -5.47 29.06
C LYS A 227 2.39 -6.75 29.87
N ALA A 228 1.84 -7.78 29.20
CA ALA A 228 1.40 -9.05 29.81
C ALA A 228 0.24 -8.90 30.84
N ASP A 229 -0.45 -7.78 30.85
CA ASP A 229 -1.73 -7.63 31.58
C ASP A 229 -2.88 -8.09 30.67
N ASN A 230 -3.00 -9.41 30.52
CA ASN A 230 -3.97 -10.00 29.60
C ASN A 230 -5.42 -9.72 30.03
N ALA A 231 -5.72 -9.84 31.32
CA ALA A 231 -7.06 -9.60 31.85
C ALA A 231 -7.47 -8.13 31.72
N GLY A 232 -6.57 -7.19 32.02
CA GLY A 232 -6.79 -5.76 31.81
C GLY A 232 -6.98 -5.43 30.33
N GLY A 233 -6.14 -6.02 29.46
CA GLY A 233 -6.22 -5.89 28.02
C GLY A 233 -7.54 -6.39 27.47
N GLU A 234 -7.96 -7.60 27.82
CA GLU A 234 -9.25 -8.18 27.42
C GLU A 234 -10.43 -7.26 27.80
N LYS A 235 -10.45 -6.77 29.03
CA LYS A 235 -11.50 -5.87 29.52
C LYS A 235 -11.57 -4.59 28.70
N MET A 236 -10.43 -3.97 28.39
CA MET A 236 -10.37 -2.75 27.58
C MET A 236 -10.81 -3.00 26.14
N ILE A 237 -10.39 -4.13 25.55
CA ILE A 237 -10.76 -4.49 24.17
C ILE A 237 -12.26 -4.75 24.08
N ARG A 238 -12.85 -5.49 25.02
CA ARG A 238 -14.31 -5.71 25.06
C ARG A 238 -15.06 -4.38 25.16
N ARG A 239 -14.58 -3.47 26.00
CA ARG A 239 -15.16 -2.13 26.12
C ARG A 239 -15.09 -1.35 24.80
N GLY A 240 -13.97 -1.42 24.10
CA GLY A 240 -13.81 -0.78 22.78
C GLY A 240 -14.73 -1.39 21.73
N LEU A 241 -14.93 -2.71 21.75
CA LEU A 241 -15.84 -3.41 20.84
C LEU A 241 -17.33 -3.14 21.12
N GLU A 242 -17.71 -2.76 22.34
CA GLU A 242 -19.06 -2.24 22.62
C GLU A 242 -19.35 -0.94 21.84
N LEU A 243 -18.32 -0.12 21.61
CA LEU A 243 -18.41 1.14 20.87
C LEU A 243 -18.20 0.96 19.36
N SER A 244 -17.35 0.02 18.96
CA SER A 244 -17.00 -0.27 17.58
C SER A 244 -17.12 -1.78 17.29
N PRO A 245 -18.35 -2.33 17.24
CA PRO A 245 -18.56 -3.78 17.18
C PRO A 245 -18.07 -4.45 15.89
N ASN A 246 -17.96 -3.71 14.80
CA ASN A 246 -17.52 -4.23 13.51
C ASN A 246 -16.02 -3.97 13.23
N PHE A 247 -15.24 -3.62 14.24
CA PHE A 247 -13.83 -3.36 14.09
C PHE A 247 -13.02 -4.67 14.16
N TRP A 248 -12.67 -5.23 13.00
CA TRP A 248 -12.03 -6.53 12.88
C TRP A 248 -10.75 -6.70 13.71
N LEU A 249 -9.92 -5.62 13.80
CA LEU A 249 -8.69 -5.64 14.58
C LEU A 249 -8.98 -5.78 16.08
N GLY A 250 -10.10 -5.21 16.55
CA GLY A 250 -10.55 -5.40 17.93
C GLY A 250 -10.92 -6.85 18.24
N HIS A 251 -11.59 -7.53 17.33
CA HIS A 251 -11.86 -8.96 17.47
C HIS A 251 -10.60 -9.81 17.39
N TYR A 252 -9.66 -9.47 16.52
CA TYR A 252 -8.36 -10.11 16.47
C TYR A 252 -7.60 -9.95 17.81
N GLU A 253 -7.54 -8.76 18.37
CA GLU A 253 -6.89 -8.49 19.65
C GLU A 253 -7.61 -9.18 20.82
N LEU A 254 -8.95 -9.25 20.78
CA LEU A 254 -9.72 -10.05 21.75
C LEU A 254 -9.35 -11.53 21.67
N GLY A 255 -9.25 -12.07 20.46
CA GLY A 255 -8.80 -13.45 20.27
C GLY A 255 -7.40 -13.71 20.82
N ARG A 256 -6.48 -12.74 20.65
CA ARG A 256 -5.13 -12.81 21.26
C ARG A 256 -5.19 -12.83 22.81
N ALA A 257 -6.00 -11.94 23.38
CA ALA A 257 -6.18 -11.85 24.83
C ALA A 257 -6.73 -13.17 25.40
N CYS A 258 -7.85 -13.64 24.85
CA CYS A 258 -8.47 -14.90 25.25
C CYS A 258 -7.53 -16.11 25.08
N LEU A 259 -6.74 -16.15 23.99
CA LEU A 259 -5.75 -17.20 23.76
C LEU A 259 -4.64 -17.19 24.82
N ALA A 260 -4.19 -16.01 25.24
CA ALA A 260 -3.19 -15.86 26.30
C ALA A 260 -3.70 -16.38 27.65
N GLU A 261 -4.98 -16.15 27.96
CA GLU A 261 -5.66 -16.66 29.14
C GLU A 261 -6.14 -18.13 29.00
N SER A 262 -5.86 -18.78 27.85
CA SER A 262 -6.30 -20.14 27.53
C SER A 262 -7.83 -20.32 27.45
N HIS A 263 -8.58 -19.26 27.23
CA HIS A 263 -10.01 -19.27 26.96
C HIS A 263 -10.25 -19.61 25.48
N LEU A 264 -9.99 -20.86 25.08
CA LEU A 264 -9.91 -21.26 23.67
C LEU A 264 -11.22 -21.01 22.91
N ALA A 265 -12.38 -21.32 23.49
CA ALA A 265 -13.68 -21.11 22.85
C ALA A 265 -13.97 -19.62 22.54
N ASP A 266 -13.64 -18.72 23.50
CA ASP A 266 -13.80 -17.27 23.28
C ASP A 266 -12.77 -16.76 22.27
N ALA A 267 -11.52 -17.28 22.31
CA ALA A 267 -10.49 -16.96 21.36
C ALA A 267 -10.90 -17.34 19.93
N GLN A 268 -11.43 -18.55 19.74
CA GLN A 268 -11.93 -19.03 18.45
C GLN A 268 -13.06 -18.15 17.95
N LYS A 269 -14.08 -17.89 18.78
CA LYS A 269 -15.20 -17.01 18.42
C LYS A 269 -14.72 -15.63 17.98
N ALA A 270 -13.80 -15.01 18.71
CA ALA A 270 -13.26 -13.71 18.35
C ALA A 270 -12.41 -13.77 17.06
N GLY A 271 -11.61 -14.81 16.87
CA GLY A 271 -10.85 -15.02 15.63
C GLY A 271 -11.75 -15.22 14.41
N GLU A 272 -12.83 -15.97 14.54
CA GLU A 272 -13.83 -16.18 13.49
C GLU A 272 -14.57 -14.88 13.12
N GLU A 273 -14.91 -14.06 14.11
CA GLU A 273 -15.52 -12.75 13.87
C GLU A 273 -14.53 -11.83 13.12
N ALA A 274 -13.26 -11.81 13.55
CA ALA A 274 -12.22 -11.08 12.85
C ALA A 274 -12.06 -11.55 11.39
N ARG A 275 -12.11 -12.89 11.14
CA ARG A 275 -12.07 -13.48 9.81
C ARG A 275 -13.27 -13.08 8.96
N SER A 276 -14.46 -13.09 9.55
CA SER A 276 -15.69 -12.69 8.85
C SER A 276 -15.64 -11.23 8.40
N LEU A 277 -15.13 -10.35 9.28
CA LEU A 277 -15.01 -8.92 9.01
C LEU A 277 -13.85 -8.60 8.05
N MET A 278 -12.76 -9.36 8.08
CA MET A 278 -11.57 -9.14 7.25
C MET A 278 -10.99 -10.46 6.72
N PRO A 279 -11.60 -11.06 5.70
CA PRO A 279 -11.21 -12.39 5.20
C PRO A 279 -9.79 -12.48 4.60
N ASN A 280 -9.19 -11.33 4.24
CA ASN A 280 -7.86 -11.28 3.64
C ASN A 280 -6.75 -10.87 4.61
N ALA A 281 -7.03 -10.78 5.92
CA ALA A 281 -6.02 -10.45 6.93
C ALA A 281 -5.24 -11.71 7.32
N SER A 282 -4.02 -11.87 6.79
CA SER A 282 -3.16 -13.05 7.05
C SER A 282 -2.90 -13.30 8.54
N ILE A 283 -2.83 -12.23 9.36
CA ILE A 283 -2.61 -12.34 10.80
C ILE A 283 -3.76 -13.04 11.53
N VAL A 284 -5.01 -12.95 11.02
CA VAL A 284 -6.18 -13.60 11.60
C VAL A 284 -6.05 -15.12 11.44
N TYR A 285 -5.62 -15.59 10.28
CA TYR A 285 -5.39 -17.02 10.05
C TYR A 285 -4.25 -17.59 10.90
N ARG A 286 -3.21 -16.77 11.17
CA ARG A 286 -2.16 -17.15 12.14
C ARG A 286 -2.71 -17.29 13.56
N LEU A 287 -3.62 -16.41 13.96
CA LEU A 287 -4.30 -16.51 15.26
C LEU A 287 -5.13 -17.78 15.33
N LEU A 288 -6.00 -18.04 14.35
CA LEU A 288 -6.85 -19.24 14.28
C LEU A 288 -6.01 -20.51 14.24
N ALA A 289 -4.93 -20.54 13.46
CA ALA A 289 -3.99 -21.67 13.45
C ALA A 289 -3.38 -21.94 14.85
N ASN A 290 -3.02 -20.90 15.61
CA ASN A 290 -2.53 -21.08 16.97
C ASN A 290 -3.62 -21.61 17.93
N ILE A 291 -4.86 -21.21 17.75
CA ILE A 291 -6.00 -21.69 18.52
C ILE A 291 -6.26 -23.17 18.20
N HIS A 292 -6.45 -23.52 16.94
CA HIS A 292 -6.73 -24.90 16.49
C HIS A 292 -5.55 -25.86 16.80
N MET A 293 -4.33 -25.33 16.82
CA MET A 293 -3.18 -26.14 17.30
C MET A 293 -3.32 -26.50 18.78
N ARG A 294 -3.75 -25.56 19.64
CA ARG A 294 -3.98 -25.84 21.08
C ARG A 294 -5.18 -26.77 21.29
N GLU A 295 -6.19 -26.67 20.45
CA GLU A 295 -7.37 -27.55 20.46
C GLU A 295 -7.09 -28.95 19.88
N LYS A 296 -5.95 -29.09 19.17
CA LYS A 296 -5.58 -30.27 18.39
C LYS A 296 -6.56 -30.57 17.24
N ASP A 297 -7.27 -29.52 16.77
CA ASP A 297 -8.08 -29.62 15.57
C ASP A 297 -7.20 -29.48 14.32
N TYR A 298 -6.53 -30.59 13.97
CA TYR A 298 -5.59 -30.60 12.85
C TYR A 298 -6.22 -30.32 11.48
N PRO A 299 -7.46 -30.75 11.17
CA PRO A 299 -8.14 -30.35 9.95
C PRO A 299 -8.35 -28.84 9.81
N ALA A 300 -8.86 -28.18 10.86
CA ALA A 300 -9.05 -26.74 10.89
C ALA A 300 -7.71 -25.98 10.82
N LEU A 301 -6.71 -26.41 11.59
CA LEU A 301 -5.34 -25.92 11.55
C LEU A 301 -4.74 -25.95 10.13
N LEU A 302 -4.92 -27.06 9.41
CA LEU A 302 -4.44 -27.19 8.04
C LEU A 302 -5.10 -26.19 7.11
N GLY A 303 -6.42 -25.99 7.25
CA GLY A 303 -7.18 -24.99 6.50
C GLY A 303 -6.68 -23.56 6.72
N ASP A 304 -6.37 -23.20 7.98
CA ASP A 304 -5.86 -21.88 8.30
C ASP A 304 -4.45 -21.65 7.76
N ILE A 305 -3.57 -22.66 7.84
CA ILE A 305 -2.23 -22.58 7.27
C ILE A 305 -2.31 -22.41 5.74
N ASP A 306 -3.18 -23.15 5.06
CA ASP A 306 -3.37 -23.05 3.60
C ASP A 306 -3.89 -21.65 3.20
N ALA A 307 -4.84 -21.11 3.96
CA ALA A 307 -5.36 -19.77 3.76
C ALA A 307 -4.28 -18.71 3.97
N TYR A 308 -3.49 -18.82 5.06
CA TYR A 308 -2.36 -17.92 5.33
C TYR A 308 -1.35 -17.90 4.16
N LEU A 309 -0.91 -19.09 3.71
CA LEU A 309 0.06 -19.23 2.62
C LEU A 309 -0.45 -18.66 1.28
N LYS A 310 -1.76 -18.72 1.06
CA LYS A 310 -2.40 -18.16 -0.13
C LYS A 310 -2.49 -16.64 -0.08
N ILE A 311 -2.80 -16.07 1.09
CA ILE A 311 -3.01 -14.62 1.28
C ILE A 311 -1.68 -13.88 1.31
N ASP A 312 -0.67 -14.43 1.98
CA ASP A 312 0.62 -13.76 2.18
C ASP A 312 1.80 -14.67 1.79
N PRO A 313 1.96 -14.98 0.48
CA PRO A 313 2.98 -15.90 -0.02
C PRO A 313 4.42 -15.37 0.12
N THR A 314 4.60 -14.11 0.46
CA THR A 314 5.90 -13.42 0.56
C THR A 314 6.32 -13.12 2.01
N SER A 315 5.48 -13.48 2.97
CA SER A 315 5.79 -13.28 4.39
C SER A 315 7.07 -14.01 4.80
N PRO A 316 7.88 -13.42 5.70
CA PRO A 316 9.02 -14.12 6.30
C PRO A 316 8.65 -15.45 6.99
N ALA A 317 7.41 -15.58 7.44
CA ALA A 317 6.93 -16.79 8.12
C ALA A 317 6.47 -17.92 7.17
N VAL A 318 6.50 -17.72 5.86
CA VAL A 318 6.04 -18.73 4.87
C VAL A 318 6.82 -20.05 4.97
N ALA A 319 8.13 -19.99 5.20
CA ALA A 319 8.94 -21.21 5.33
C ALA A 319 8.48 -22.04 6.53
N GLN A 320 8.32 -21.41 7.69
CA GLN A 320 7.83 -22.06 8.91
C GLN A 320 6.39 -22.58 8.75
N ALA A 321 5.51 -21.82 8.08
CA ALA A 321 4.14 -22.25 7.82
C ALA A 321 4.09 -23.50 6.93
N ARG A 322 4.95 -23.60 5.90
CA ARG A 322 5.06 -24.81 5.04
C ARG A 322 5.56 -26.03 5.80
N GLU A 323 6.53 -25.85 6.68
CA GLU A 323 7.03 -26.92 7.55
C GLU A 323 5.93 -27.42 8.49
N MET A 324 5.26 -26.51 9.19
CA MET A 324 4.12 -26.83 10.06
C MET A 324 3.01 -27.56 9.29
N ARG A 325 2.70 -27.11 8.06
CA ARG A 325 1.74 -27.77 7.17
C ARG A 325 2.08 -29.24 6.94
N ALA A 326 3.35 -29.54 6.64
CA ALA A 326 3.80 -30.91 6.42
C ALA A 326 3.64 -31.79 7.66
N GLU A 327 3.98 -31.25 8.84
CA GLU A 327 3.79 -31.94 10.11
C GLU A 327 2.32 -32.22 10.43
N VAL A 328 1.44 -31.25 10.19
CA VAL A 328 -0.01 -31.39 10.42
C VAL A 328 -0.60 -32.48 9.51
N ILE A 329 -0.22 -32.52 8.25
CA ILE A 329 -0.65 -33.58 7.32
C ILE A 329 -0.24 -34.96 7.85
N GLN A 330 0.97 -35.09 8.38
CA GLN A 330 1.45 -36.35 8.93
C GLN A 330 0.64 -36.75 10.18
N LYS A 331 0.30 -35.80 11.06
CA LYS A 331 -0.57 -36.05 12.24
C LYS A 331 -1.96 -36.54 11.83
N ILE A 332 -2.60 -35.87 10.87
CA ILE A 332 -3.91 -36.28 10.34
C ILE A 332 -3.86 -37.72 9.79
N ARG A 333 -2.79 -38.10 9.05
CA ARG A 333 -2.61 -39.48 8.54
C ARG A 333 -2.49 -40.46 9.67
N ASN A 334 -1.68 -40.19 10.67
CA ASN A 334 -1.46 -41.07 11.79
C ASN A 334 -2.75 -41.31 12.60
N GLU A 335 -3.55 -40.27 12.82
CA GLU A 335 -4.85 -40.40 13.50
C GLU A 335 -5.84 -41.29 12.70
N LYS A 336 -5.88 -41.18 11.37
CA LYS A 336 -6.71 -42.02 10.54
C LYS A 336 -6.29 -43.52 10.64
N VAL A 337 -4.98 -43.79 10.59
CA VAL A 337 -4.46 -45.17 10.74
C VAL A 337 -4.82 -45.77 12.09
N VAL A 338 -4.74 -44.94 13.17
CA VAL A 338 -5.11 -45.40 14.53
C VAL A 338 -6.61 -45.69 14.62
N SER A 339 -7.46 -44.85 14.03
CA SER A 339 -8.93 -45.03 14.03
C SER A 339 -9.37 -46.26 13.21
N GLU A 340 -8.69 -46.56 12.12
CA GLU A 340 -8.99 -47.73 11.25
C GLU A 340 -8.51 -49.04 11.88
N ASN A 341 -7.41 -49.04 12.64
CA ASN A 341 -6.85 -50.22 13.28
C ASN A 341 -7.40 -50.48 14.70
N GLY A 342 -8.15 -49.51 15.27
CA GLY A 342 -8.70 -49.57 16.63
C GLY A 342 -10.13 -50.06 16.77
N THR A 343 -10.81 -50.49 15.70
CA THR A 343 -12.13 -51.19 15.79
C THR A 343 -11.91 -52.68 16.03
N PRO A 344 -12.15 -53.20 17.27
CA PRO A 344 -12.20 -54.65 17.48
C PRO A 344 -13.40 -55.21 16.69
N LYS A 345 -13.17 -56.26 15.89
CA LYS A 345 -14.20 -57.06 15.28
C LYS A 345 -15.03 -57.78 16.33
#